data_6cee996e8f1fc166f0bba3d46efe780c
#
_entry.id   6cee996e8f1fc166f0bba3d46efe780c
#
_cell.length_a   1.000
_cell.length_b   1.000
_cell.length_c   1.000
_cell.angle_alpha   90.00
_cell.angle_beta   90.00
_cell.angle_gamma   90.00
#
_symmetry.space_group_name_H-M   'P 1'
#
loop_
_entity.id
_entity.type
_entity.pdbx_description
1 polymer ?
#
loop_
_entity_poly.entity_id
_entity_poly.type
_entity_poly.pdbx_seq_one_letter_code
_entity_poly.pdbx_strand_id
1 'polypeptide(L)'
;MIGATLVYCIGLLALAALWALAGQRAWWLELSNTFALLLFTPLLAALPAALLIRSRWMAGAIALALALFGTLFGARFMPPVPPPIGGAPLRVMTFNHLRSNQRIAEIIVAIRSQRADIVGLQELSEPVANALRAELSAEYPYQELASGHPGLGLISRYPIQTAGMSSSVRGQRITVQIGRQIVTVINVHLAAPSIKIRKIPRLNLPVITGYDASAPTRQVGRLANEIDQIGGPLIVMGDFNTGDREPRYADLAARMHDAFRETNWGFGFTFPDHKRLGPITFPIPLVRIDYIWSKGGVRPAAAHVECNNTGADHCFLVAELKLVDQQASSS
;
A
#
# COMPACT_ATOMS: atom_id res chain seq x y z
N MET A 1 -4.71 36.77 9.32
CA MET A 1 -5.17 35.70 8.41
C MET A 1 -4.56 35.80 7.02
N ILE A 2 -4.69 36.90 6.26
CA ILE A 2 -4.14 37.01 4.89
C ILE A 2 -2.64 36.63 4.84
N GLY A 3 -1.80 37.29 5.65
CA GLY A 3 -0.36 37.02 5.67
C GLY A 3 -0.02 35.55 6.03
N ALA A 4 -0.72 34.95 6.98
CA ALA A 4 -0.51 33.55 7.35
C ALA A 4 -0.86 32.58 6.19
N THR A 5 -1.95 32.84 5.45
CA THR A 5 -2.33 32.03 4.29
C THR A 5 -1.31 32.18 3.15
N LEU A 6 -0.82 33.42 2.90
CA LEU A 6 0.22 33.63 1.90
C LEU A 6 1.51 32.88 2.24
N VAL A 7 2.01 33.02 3.47
CA VAL A 7 3.22 32.32 3.96
C VAL A 7 3.03 30.80 3.82
N TYR A 8 1.88 30.27 4.23
CA TYR A 8 1.57 28.85 4.11
C TYR A 8 1.58 28.36 2.65
N CYS A 9 0.90 29.06 1.73
CA CYS A 9 0.86 28.68 0.31
C CYS A 9 2.25 28.78 -0.34
N ILE A 10 3.02 29.82 -0.03
CA ILE A 10 4.43 29.96 -0.48
C ILE A 10 5.25 28.79 0.07
N GLY A 11 5.07 28.42 1.33
CA GLY A 11 5.72 27.27 1.95
C GLY A 11 5.44 25.95 1.24
N LEU A 12 4.18 25.72 0.82
CA LEU A 12 3.83 24.53 0.01
C LEU A 12 4.54 24.51 -1.34
N LEU A 13 4.58 25.63 -2.04
CA LEU A 13 5.25 25.75 -3.33
C LEU A 13 6.76 25.54 -3.19
N ALA A 14 7.38 26.17 -2.17
CA ALA A 14 8.80 26.01 -1.88
C ALA A 14 9.13 24.55 -1.52
N LEU A 15 8.29 23.88 -0.73
CA LEU A 15 8.48 22.48 -0.37
C LEU A 15 8.36 21.56 -1.61
N ALA A 16 7.39 21.84 -2.50
CA ALA A 16 7.27 21.10 -3.75
C ALA A 16 8.48 21.28 -4.67
N ALA A 17 9.01 22.50 -4.74
CA ALA A 17 10.26 22.76 -5.48
C ALA A 17 11.45 22.01 -4.85
N LEU A 18 11.53 21.93 -3.51
CA LEU A 18 12.57 21.16 -2.84
C LEU A 18 12.44 19.65 -3.12
N TRP A 19 11.23 19.09 -3.15
CA TRP A 19 11.02 17.70 -3.57
C TRP A 19 11.51 17.45 -5.00
N ALA A 20 11.24 18.39 -5.93
CA ALA A 20 11.65 18.25 -7.30
C ALA A 20 13.18 18.39 -7.51
N LEU A 21 13.82 19.32 -6.79
CA LEU A 21 15.24 19.64 -6.97
C LEU A 21 16.18 18.79 -6.12
N ALA A 22 15.81 18.55 -4.85
CA ALA A 22 16.63 17.82 -3.89
C ALA A 22 16.20 16.35 -3.74
N GLY A 23 15.03 15.98 -4.27
CA GLY A 23 14.46 14.65 -4.06
C GLY A 23 14.20 14.37 -2.57
N GLN A 24 14.59 13.19 -2.13
CA GLN A 24 14.41 12.75 -0.73
C GLN A 24 15.75 12.63 0.03
N ARG A 25 16.72 13.50 -0.28
CA ARG A 25 18.05 13.45 0.32
C ARG A 25 18.08 13.79 1.81
N ALA A 26 17.11 14.55 2.31
CA ALA A 26 16.96 14.87 3.72
C ALA A 26 15.74 14.14 4.30
N TRP A 27 15.89 13.62 5.54
CA TRP A 27 14.85 12.84 6.20
C TRP A 27 13.49 13.57 6.29
N TRP A 28 13.50 14.87 6.50
CA TRP A 28 12.26 15.66 6.57
C TRP A 28 11.60 15.89 5.21
N LEU A 29 12.37 15.90 4.11
CA LEU A 29 11.82 15.91 2.76
C LEU A 29 11.14 14.57 2.44
N GLU A 30 11.78 13.47 2.78
CA GLU A 30 11.19 12.13 2.60
C GLU A 30 9.90 11.98 3.40
N LEU A 31 9.94 12.28 4.69
CA LEU A 31 8.77 12.23 5.57
C LEU A 31 7.62 13.14 5.06
N SER A 32 7.94 14.40 4.72
CA SER A 32 6.94 15.34 4.22
C SER A 32 6.35 14.92 2.88
N ASN A 33 7.11 14.24 2.02
CA ASN A 33 6.61 13.73 0.76
C ASN A 33 5.68 12.52 0.95
N THR A 34 6.01 11.60 1.88
CA THR A 34 5.16 10.47 2.24
C THR A 34 3.77 10.94 2.71
N PHE A 35 3.73 11.99 3.53
CA PHE A 35 2.51 12.57 4.07
C PHE A 35 2.08 13.87 3.37
N ALA A 36 2.47 14.06 2.11
CA ALA A 36 2.24 15.31 1.38
C ALA A 36 0.77 15.72 1.34
N LEU A 37 -0.16 14.78 1.26
CA LEU A 37 -1.60 15.08 1.24
C LEU A 37 -2.04 15.85 2.49
N LEU A 38 -1.51 15.50 3.67
CA LEU A 38 -1.88 16.15 4.93
C LEU A 38 -1.47 17.62 4.97
N LEU A 39 -0.44 17.98 4.20
CA LEU A 39 0.01 19.38 4.12
C LEU A 39 -0.99 20.28 3.40
N PHE A 40 -1.94 19.72 2.66
CA PHE A 40 -3.00 20.47 1.98
C PHE A 40 -4.27 20.61 2.83
N THR A 41 -4.39 19.91 3.96
CA THR A 41 -5.60 19.98 4.80
C THR A 41 -5.92 21.40 5.33
N PRO A 42 -4.95 22.30 5.63
CA PRO A 42 -5.26 23.66 6.03
C PRO A 42 -6.01 24.47 4.96
N LEU A 43 -5.95 24.08 3.67
CA LEU A 43 -6.73 24.72 2.61
C LEU A 43 -8.24 24.57 2.83
N LEU A 44 -8.68 23.51 3.51
CA LEU A 44 -10.09 23.29 3.84
C LEU A 44 -10.66 24.42 4.72
N ALA A 45 -9.84 25.04 5.56
CA ALA A 45 -10.19 26.20 6.37
C ALA A 45 -9.87 27.52 5.65
N ALA A 46 -8.77 27.57 4.91
CA ALA A 46 -8.33 28.78 4.22
C ALA A 46 -9.27 29.19 3.07
N LEU A 47 -9.87 28.22 2.38
CA LEU A 47 -10.78 28.49 1.26
C LEU A 47 -12.06 29.23 1.68
N PRO A 48 -12.88 28.76 2.65
CA PRO A 48 -14.03 29.50 3.12
C PRO A 48 -13.64 30.86 3.73
N ALA A 49 -12.51 30.93 4.41
CA ALA A 49 -12.00 32.19 4.95
C ALA A 49 -11.68 33.22 3.86
N ALA A 50 -11.10 32.79 2.74
CA ALA A 50 -10.81 33.68 1.60
C ALA A 50 -12.09 34.23 0.98
N LEU A 51 -13.15 33.43 0.89
CA LEU A 51 -14.47 33.85 0.39
C LEU A 51 -15.11 34.90 1.30
N LEU A 52 -15.03 34.71 2.63
CA LEU A 52 -15.56 35.65 3.63
C LEU A 52 -14.80 36.98 3.64
N ILE A 53 -13.45 36.95 3.57
CA ILE A 53 -12.60 38.14 3.62
C ILE A 53 -12.57 38.87 2.26
N ARG A 54 -12.94 38.20 1.17
CA ARG A 54 -12.92 38.71 -0.20
C ARG A 54 -11.56 39.27 -0.63
N SER A 55 -10.48 38.64 -0.17
CA SER A 55 -9.10 39.05 -0.51
C SER A 55 -8.63 38.37 -1.80
N ARG A 56 -8.37 39.17 -2.85
CA ARG A 56 -7.81 38.68 -4.12
C ARG A 56 -6.44 38.01 -3.95
N TRP A 57 -5.62 38.48 -3.02
CA TRP A 57 -4.31 37.89 -2.74
C TRP A 57 -4.42 36.51 -2.11
N MET A 58 -5.33 36.35 -1.14
CA MET A 58 -5.62 35.01 -0.59
C MET A 58 -6.15 34.06 -1.65
N ALA A 59 -7.12 34.52 -2.45
CA ALA A 59 -7.70 33.71 -3.52
C ALA A 59 -6.66 33.25 -4.54
N GLY A 60 -5.76 34.15 -4.97
CA GLY A 60 -4.65 33.81 -5.87
C GLY A 60 -3.68 32.79 -5.28
N ALA A 61 -3.26 32.98 -4.02
CA ALA A 61 -2.36 32.05 -3.36
C ALA A 61 -2.99 30.65 -3.18
N ILE A 62 -4.27 30.59 -2.79
CA ILE A 62 -5.02 29.33 -2.67
C ILE A 62 -5.16 28.66 -4.04
N ALA A 63 -5.48 29.43 -5.10
CA ALA A 63 -5.57 28.90 -6.45
C ALA A 63 -4.25 28.24 -6.91
N LEU A 64 -3.10 28.86 -6.61
CA LEU A 64 -1.79 28.27 -6.88
C LEU A 64 -1.54 26.98 -6.07
N ALA A 65 -1.93 26.96 -4.79
CA ALA A 65 -1.81 25.77 -3.96
C ALA A 65 -2.74 24.63 -4.44
N LEU A 66 -3.94 24.96 -4.92
CA LEU A 66 -4.86 23.97 -5.52
C LEU A 66 -4.36 23.50 -6.90
N ALA A 67 -3.76 24.37 -7.70
CA ALA A 67 -3.10 23.94 -8.93
C ALA A 67 -1.93 22.97 -8.63
N LEU A 68 -1.10 23.27 -7.62
CA LEU A 68 -0.09 22.35 -7.15
C LEU A 68 -0.70 21.01 -6.67
N PHE A 69 -1.80 21.03 -5.91
CA PHE A 69 -2.54 19.82 -5.53
C PHE A 69 -2.94 19.03 -6.78
N GLY A 70 -3.51 19.69 -7.78
CA GLY A 70 -3.90 19.08 -9.05
C GLY A 70 -2.71 18.41 -9.78
N THR A 71 -1.53 19.06 -9.81
CA THR A 71 -0.34 18.47 -10.43
C THR A 71 0.20 17.26 -9.66
N LEU A 72 0.14 17.27 -8.32
CA LEU A 72 0.66 16.20 -7.49
C LEU A 72 -0.29 15.01 -7.37
N PHE A 73 -1.59 15.24 -7.40
CA PHE A 73 -2.60 14.23 -7.08
C PHE A 73 -3.70 14.07 -8.13
N GLY A 74 -3.82 14.97 -9.11
CA GLY A 74 -4.93 15.00 -10.06
C GLY A 74 -5.07 13.70 -10.85
N ALA A 75 -3.97 13.08 -11.26
CA ALA A 75 -3.99 11.79 -11.96
C ALA A 75 -4.68 10.67 -11.16
N ARG A 76 -4.74 10.78 -9.82
CA ARG A 76 -5.41 9.79 -8.95
C ARG A 76 -6.93 9.88 -9.00
N PHE A 77 -7.47 10.98 -9.53
CA PHE A 77 -8.89 11.22 -9.69
C PHE A 77 -9.38 11.04 -11.13
N MET A 78 -8.48 10.65 -12.03
CA MET A 78 -8.84 10.22 -13.37
C MET A 78 -8.98 8.69 -13.36
N PRO A 79 -10.21 8.15 -13.49
CA PRO A 79 -10.37 6.71 -13.50
C PRO A 79 -9.61 6.13 -14.69
N PRO A 80 -8.73 5.17 -14.45
CA PRO A 80 -8.11 4.44 -15.55
C PRO A 80 -9.20 3.65 -16.29
N VAL A 81 -9.09 3.60 -17.61
CA VAL A 81 -9.92 2.71 -18.44
C VAL A 81 -9.05 1.48 -18.74
N PRO A 82 -9.18 0.39 -17.98
CA PRO A 82 -8.42 -0.81 -18.28
C PRO A 82 -8.81 -1.28 -19.68
N PRO A 83 -7.86 -1.64 -20.52
CA PRO A 83 -8.18 -2.26 -21.79
C PRO A 83 -8.94 -3.58 -21.55
N PRO A 84 -9.85 -3.99 -22.43
CA PRO A 84 -10.50 -5.30 -22.32
C PRO A 84 -9.42 -6.38 -22.41
N ILE A 85 -9.14 -7.02 -21.27
CA ILE A 85 -8.11 -8.04 -21.15
C ILE A 85 -8.79 -9.41 -21.13
N GLY A 86 -8.51 -10.23 -22.14
CA GLY A 86 -8.84 -11.66 -22.13
C GLY A 86 -8.00 -12.43 -21.12
N GLY A 87 -8.42 -13.61 -20.76
CA GLY A 87 -7.69 -14.50 -19.85
C GLY A 87 -8.53 -15.02 -18.69
N ALA A 88 -8.01 -16.04 -18.02
CA ALA A 88 -8.68 -16.65 -16.86
C ALA A 88 -8.68 -15.66 -15.68
N PRO A 89 -9.83 -15.46 -15.01
CA PRO A 89 -9.89 -14.60 -13.84
C PRO A 89 -9.17 -15.24 -12.64
N LEU A 90 -8.49 -14.41 -11.88
CA LEU A 90 -7.84 -14.77 -10.61
C LEU A 90 -8.07 -13.66 -9.61
N ARG A 91 -8.73 -13.97 -8.49
CA ARG A 91 -8.98 -13.01 -7.42
C ARG A 91 -7.97 -13.20 -6.30
N VAL A 92 -7.26 -12.12 -5.96
CA VAL A 92 -6.16 -12.15 -4.98
C VAL A 92 -6.42 -11.11 -3.89
N MET A 93 -6.13 -11.48 -2.65
CA MET A 93 -6.26 -10.62 -1.48
C MET A 93 -4.93 -10.54 -0.72
N THR A 94 -4.57 -9.36 -0.22
CA THR A 94 -3.51 -9.19 0.77
C THR A 94 -4.05 -8.53 2.02
N PHE A 95 -3.63 -9.00 3.21
CA PHE A 95 -4.15 -8.51 4.48
C PHE A 95 -3.10 -8.61 5.60
N ASN A 96 -2.60 -7.47 6.05
CA ASN A 96 -1.91 -7.37 7.33
C ASN A 96 -2.96 -7.27 8.44
N HIS A 97 -3.18 -8.36 9.18
CA HIS A 97 -4.26 -8.44 10.15
C HIS A 97 -3.86 -8.00 11.57
N LEU A 98 -2.65 -7.50 11.76
CA LEU A 98 -2.05 -7.11 13.04
C LEU A 98 -1.84 -8.34 13.98
N ARG A 99 -0.60 -8.66 14.29
CA ARG A 99 -0.20 -9.84 15.09
C ARG A 99 -0.91 -9.93 16.44
N SER A 100 -1.14 -8.78 17.09
CA SER A 100 -1.81 -8.70 18.39
C SER A 100 -3.33 -8.72 18.33
N ASN A 101 -3.90 -8.80 17.12
CA ASN A 101 -5.35 -8.80 16.92
C ASN A 101 -5.99 -10.09 17.50
N GLN A 102 -6.98 -9.89 18.37
CA GLN A 102 -7.71 -10.97 19.03
C GLN A 102 -9.08 -11.27 18.39
N ARG A 103 -9.46 -10.51 17.36
CA ARG A 103 -10.75 -10.63 16.68
C ARG A 103 -10.68 -11.62 15.53
N ILE A 104 -10.38 -12.88 15.88
CA ILE A 104 -10.08 -13.94 14.91
C ILE A 104 -11.31 -14.25 14.04
N ALA A 105 -12.51 -14.28 14.63
CA ALA A 105 -13.74 -14.56 13.89
C ALA A 105 -13.99 -13.51 12.78
N GLU A 106 -13.74 -12.23 13.08
CA GLU A 106 -13.91 -11.15 12.12
C GLU A 106 -12.86 -11.23 10.99
N ILE A 107 -11.64 -11.67 11.28
CA ILE A 107 -10.61 -11.94 10.27
C ILE A 107 -11.09 -13.05 9.32
N ILE A 108 -11.59 -14.16 9.86
CA ILE A 108 -12.10 -15.29 9.07
C ILE A 108 -13.29 -14.85 8.20
N VAL A 109 -14.24 -14.09 8.77
CA VAL A 109 -15.40 -13.55 8.04
C VAL A 109 -14.94 -12.62 6.92
N ALA A 110 -13.97 -11.73 7.17
CA ALA A 110 -13.43 -10.83 6.16
C ALA A 110 -12.80 -11.60 4.99
N ILE A 111 -11.95 -12.60 5.27
CA ILE A 111 -11.34 -13.43 4.24
C ILE A 111 -12.42 -14.18 3.42
N ARG A 112 -13.37 -14.81 4.10
CA ARG A 112 -14.43 -15.59 3.46
C ARG A 112 -15.32 -14.71 2.56
N SER A 113 -15.65 -13.49 3.01
CA SER A 113 -16.51 -12.56 2.29
C SER A 113 -15.92 -12.15 0.94
N GLN A 114 -14.61 -12.05 0.83
CA GLN A 114 -13.92 -11.62 -0.38
C GLN A 114 -13.84 -12.72 -1.46
N ARG A 115 -14.04 -13.99 -1.10
CA ARG A 115 -13.99 -15.12 -2.06
C ARG A 115 -12.74 -15.12 -2.92
N ALA A 116 -11.63 -14.63 -2.39
CA ALA A 116 -10.36 -14.62 -3.11
C ALA A 116 -9.89 -16.04 -3.41
N ASP A 117 -9.17 -16.22 -4.51
CA ASP A 117 -8.59 -17.51 -4.87
C ASP A 117 -7.27 -17.76 -4.14
N ILE A 118 -6.54 -16.66 -3.89
CA ILE A 118 -5.26 -16.66 -3.15
C ILE A 118 -5.32 -15.50 -2.15
N VAL A 119 -4.95 -15.77 -0.88
CA VAL A 119 -4.85 -14.77 0.17
C VAL A 119 -3.46 -14.78 0.77
N GLY A 120 -2.79 -13.64 0.73
CA GLY A 120 -1.52 -13.40 1.42
C GLY A 120 -1.75 -12.65 2.73
N LEU A 121 -1.20 -13.18 3.81
CA LEU A 121 -1.37 -12.66 5.16
C LEU A 121 -0.03 -12.20 5.73
N GLN A 122 -0.04 -11.05 6.38
CA GLN A 122 1.12 -10.51 7.09
C GLN A 122 0.80 -10.40 8.58
N GLU A 123 1.85 -10.41 9.39
CA GLU A 123 1.78 -10.46 10.84
C GLU A 123 1.04 -11.68 11.40
N LEU A 124 1.09 -12.80 10.68
CA LEU A 124 0.37 -14.01 11.05
C LEU A 124 0.75 -14.49 12.45
N SER A 125 -0.25 -14.54 13.33
CA SER A 125 -0.13 -15.11 14.68
C SER A 125 -0.55 -16.58 14.70
N GLU A 126 -0.07 -17.34 15.69
CA GLU A 126 -0.42 -18.76 15.84
C GLU A 126 -1.93 -18.99 16.01
N PRO A 127 -2.65 -18.21 16.84
CA PRO A 127 -4.11 -18.38 16.96
C PRO A 127 -4.84 -18.20 15.62
N VAL A 128 -4.45 -17.21 14.81
CA VAL A 128 -5.06 -16.97 13.47
C VAL A 128 -4.69 -18.12 12.53
N ALA A 129 -3.43 -18.59 12.53
CA ALA A 129 -3.03 -19.72 11.70
C ALA A 129 -3.82 -20.99 12.02
N ASN A 130 -4.08 -21.26 13.30
CA ASN A 130 -4.90 -22.41 13.74
C ASN A 130 -6.36 -22.27 13.32
N ALA A 131 -6.94 -21.07 13.40
CA ALA A 131 -8.29 -20.80 12.93
C ALA A 131 -8.42 -20.98 11.41
N LEU A 132 -7.43 -20.52 10.64
CA LEU A 132 -7.39 -20.73 9.19
C LEU A 132 -7.39 -22.20 8.81
N ARG A 133 -6.57 -23.03 9.51
CA ARG A 133 -6.54 -24.48 9.30
C ARG A 133 -7.88 -25.15 9.67
N ALA A 134 -8.48 -24.71 10.77
CA ALA A 134 -9.73 -25.31 11.26
C ALA A 134 -10.95 -24.91 10.44
N GLU A 135 -11.07 -23.63 10.08
CA GLU A 135 -12.32 -23.07 9.54
C GLU A 135 -12.30 -22.86 8.02
N LEU A 136 -11.12 -22.71 7.41
CA LEU A 136 -11.00 -22.41 5.99
C LEU A 136 -10.34 -23.51 5.16
N SER A 137 -9.99 -24.68 5.74
CA SER A 137 -9.34 -25.77 4.99
C SER A 137 -10.20 -26.36 3.88
N ALA A 138 -11.53 -26.35 4.01
CA ALA A 138 -12.43 -26.80 2.96
C ALA A 138 -12.49 -25.83 1.76
N GLU A 139 -12.36 -24.52 2.04
CA GLU A 139 -12.41 -23.46 1.01
C GLU A 139 -11.02 -23.19 0.41
N TYR A 140 -9.97 -23.35 1.22
CA TYR A 140 -8.56 -23.16 0.86
C TYR A 140 -7.76 -24.39 1.29
N PRO A 141 -7.80 -25.46 0.49
CA PRO A 141 -7.13 -26.72 0.87
C PRO A 141 -5.61 -26.65 0.88
N TYR A 142 -5.03 -25.63 0.27
CA TYR A 142 -3.60 -25.44 0.19
C TYR A 142 -3.18 -24.23 1.04
N GLN A 143 -2.45 -24.48 2.13
CA GLN A 143 -2.10 -23.46 3.12
C GLN A 143 -0.63 -23.56 3.51
N GLU A 144 0.11 -22.46 3.36
CA GLU A 144 1.48 -22.30 3.80
C GLU A 144 1.54 -21.21 4.88
N LEU A 145 1.45 -21.63 6.14
CA LEU A 145 1.27 -20.75 7.29
C LEU A 145 2.50 -20.79 8.20
N ALA A 146 3.31 -19.75 8.14
CA ALA A 146 4.51 -19.53 8.95
C ALA A 146 4.23 -18.45 10.03
N SER A 147 3.59 -18.82 11.13
CA SER A 147 3.18 -17.93 12.22
C SER A 147 4.31 -17.41 13.11
N GLY A 148 5.55 -17.88 12.91
CA GLY A 148 6.74 -17.38 13.60
C GLY A 148 7.09 -15.94 13.23
N HIS A 149 8.37 -15.57 13.30
CA HIS A 149 8.85 -14.30 12.79
C HIS A 149 9.41 -14.50 11.36
N PRO A 150 8.94 -13.80 10.34
CA PRO A 150 8.15 -12.55 10.31
C PRO A 150 6.62 -12.70 10.43
N GLY A 151 6.07 -13.93 10.47
CA GLY A 151 4.62 -14.16 10.52
C GLY A 151 3.97 -13.89 9.17
N LEU A 152 4.12 -14.85 8.26
CA LEU A 152 3.54 -14.78 6.92
C LEU A 152 2.67 -16.01 6.68
N GLY A 153 1.59 -15.84 5.92
CA GLY A 153 0.75 -16.93 5.50
C GLY A 153 0.24 -16.74 4.08
N LEU A 154 0.10 -17.84 3.38
CA LEU A 154 -0.62 -17.87 2.12
C LEU A 154 -1.59 -19.04 2.15
N ILE A 155 -2.85 -18.76 1.80
CA ILE A 155 -3.87 -19.77 1.56
C ILE A 155 -4.38 -19.68 0.14
N SER A 156 -4.65 -20.82 -0.47
CA SER A 156 -4.99 -20.94 -1.89
C SER A 156 -6.06 -22.00 -2.13
N ARG A 157 -6.93 -21.71 -3.08
CA ARG A 157 -7.85 -22.69 -3.67
C ARG A 157 -7.16 -23.61 -4.68
N TYR A 158 -6.02 -23.16 -5.20
CA TYR A 158 -5.25 -23.86 -6.22
C TYR A 158 -4.05 -24.57 -5.59
N PRO A 159 -3.59 -25.69 -6.19
CA PRO A 159 -2.47 -26.45 -5.69
C PRO A 159 -1.18 -25.63 -5.58
N ILE A 160 -0.56 -25.68 -4.40
CA ILE A 160 0.78 -25.16 -4.17
C ILE A 160 1.79 -26.21 -4.62
N GLN A 161 2.69 -25.85 -5.54
CA GLN A 161 3.74 -26.73 -6.07
C GLN A 161 5.03 -26.63 -5.27
N THR A 162 5.43 -25.40 -4.94
CA THR A 162 6.62 -25.14 -4.12
C THR A 162 6.31 -24.03 -3.13
N ALA A 163 6.88 -24.14 -1.95
CA ALA A 163 6.81 -23.10 -0.92
C ALA A 163 8.16 -22.95 -0.23
N GLY A 164 8.53 -21.71 0.07
CA GLY A 164 9.74 -21.38 0.79
C GLY A 164 9.79 -19.90 1.14
N MET A 165 10.84 -19.52 1.86
CA MET A 165 11.11 -18.10 2.11
C MET A 165 11.81 -17.47 0.91
N SER A 166 11.49 -16.22 0.63
CA SER A 166 12.25 -15.41 -0.33
C SER A 166 13.71 -15.29 0.15
N SER A 167 14.65 -15.43 -0.76
CA SER A 167 16.07 -15.27 -0.46
C SER A 167 16.49 -13.81 -0.31
N SER A 168 15.67 -12.89 -0.77
CA SER A 168 16.00 -11.47 -0.87
C SER A 168 15.39 -10.61 0.24
N VAL A 169 14.19 -10.95 0.71
CA VAL A 169 13.42 -10.13 1.65
C VAL A 169 12.67 -10.96 2.69
N ARG A 170 12.04 -10.29 3.65
CA ARG A 170 11.04 -10.89 4.53
C ARG A 170 9.80 -11.23 3.72
N GLY A 171 9.77 -12.40 3.10
CA GLY A 171 8.72 -12.81 2.20
C GLY A 171 8.66 -14.32 2.06
N GLN A 172 7.49 -14.84 1.70
CA GLN A 172 7.29 -16.19 1.20
C GLN A 172 7.32 -16.14 -0.32
N ARG A 173 8.03 -17.09 -0.94
CA ARG A 173 7.98 -17.33 -2.37
C ARG A 173 7.33 -18.69 -2.62
N ILE A 174 6.22 -18.66 -3.32
CA ILE A 174 5.33 -19.82 -3.50
C ILE A 174 4.99 -19.90 -4.97
N THR A 175 4.93 -21.12 -5.53
CA THR A 175 4.39 -21.34 -6.86
C THR A 175 3.04 -22.05 -6.76
N VAL A 176 2.06 -21.54 -7.49
CA VAL A 176 0.69 -22.04 -7.50
C VAL A 176 0.32 -22.48 -8.92
N GLN A 177 -0.28 -23.67 -9.04
CA GLN A 177 -0.74 -24.20 -10.31
C GLN A 177 -2.16 -23.73 -10.59
N ILE A 178 -2.35 -22.89 -11.61
CA ILE A 178 -3.66 -22.38 -12.03
C ILE A 178 -3.94 -22.84 -13.46
N GLY A 179 -4.79 -23.82 -13.59
CA GLY A 179 -4.98 -24.49 -14.87
C GLY A 179 -3.67 -25.09 -15.38
N ARG A 180 -3.21 -24.65 -16.56
CA ARG A 180 -1.93 -25.08 -17.13
C ARG A 180 -0.75 -24.16 -16.78
N GLN A 181 -1.00 -23.05 -16.12
CA GLN A 181 0.04 -22.05 -15.80
C GLN A 181 0.56 -22.22 -14.37
N ILE A 182 1.85 -22.01 -14.20
CA ILE A 182 2.47 -21.88 -12.88
C ILE A 182 2.65 -20.40 -12.61
N VAL A 183 2.02 -19.89 -11.57
CA VAL A 183 2.12 -18.50 -11.11
C VAL A 183 3.03 -18.44 -9.90
N THR A 184 4.07 -17.64 -9.95
CA THR A 184 4.88 -17.32 -8.79
C THR A 184 4.18 -16.24 -7.97
N VAL A 185 4.03 -16.46 -6.67
CA VAL A 185 3.48 -15.51 -5.71
C VAL A 185 4.55 -15.21 -4.66
N ILE A 186 4.86 -13.93 -4.47
CA ILE A 186 5.72 -13.47 -3.38
C ILE A 186 4.84 -12.66 -2.42
N ASN A 187 4.67 -13.17 -1.20
CA ASN A 187 3.97 -12.51 -0.11
C ASN A 187 5.00 -11.85 0.82
N VAL A 188 4.97 -10.52 0.93
CA VAL A 188 6.00 -9.74 1.66
C VAL A 188 5.45 -9.01 2.86
N HIS A 189 6.30 -8.82 3.89
CA HIS A 189 6.14 -7.83 4.93
C HIS A 189 7.49 -7.13 5.13
N LEU A 190 7.67 -6.01 4.45
CA LEU A 190 8.91 -5.26 4.46
C LEU A 190 9.08 -4.46 5.75
N ALA A 191 10.31 -4.07 6.06
CA ALA A 191 10.57 -3.27 7.24
C ALA A 191 9.90 -1.89 7.15
N ALA A 192 9.29 -1.45 8.24
CA ALA A 192 8.81 -0.08 8.36
C ALA A 192 9.97 0.91 8.48
N PRO A 193 9.82 2.15 7.96
CA PRO A 193 10.73 3.24 8.27
C PRO A 193 10.79 3.52 9.77
N SER A 194 11.94 3.92 10.27
CA SER A 194 12.12 4.29 11.67
C SER A 194 11.86 5.77 11.87
N ILE A 195 10.94 6.12 12.77
CA ILE A 195 10.62 7.51 13.15
C ILE A 195 11.20 7.80 14.53
N LYS A 196 12.09 8.80 14.62
CA LYS A 196 12.64 9.26 15.90
C LYS A 196 11.77 10.38 16.44
N ILE A 197 11.24 10.19 17.65
CA ILE A 197 10.40 11.18 18.34
C ILE A 197 11.12 11.60 19.62
N ARG A 198 11.21 12.92 19.84
CA ARG A 198 11.66 13.50 21.12
C ARG A 198 10.55 14.37 21.70
N LYS A 199 10.47 14.42 23.02
CA LYS A 199 9.57 15.36 23.71
C LYS A 199 10.32 16.64 24.01
N ILE A 200 9.70 17.79 23.74
CA ILE A 200 10.19 19.08 24.21
C ILE A 200 9.90 19.17 25.73
N PRO A 201 10.92 19.20 26.61
CA PRO A 201 10.72 19.01 28.05
C PRO A 201 9.74 20.00 28.71
N ARG A 202 9.72 21.27 28.27
CA ARG A 202 8.86 22.32 28.83
C ARG A 202 7.42 22.28 28.37
N LEU A 203 7.15 21.69 27.20
CA LEU A 203 5.82 21.67 26.57
C LEU A 203 5.20 20.27 26.54
N ASN A 204 5.96 19.24 26.94
CA ASN A 204 5.61 17.80 26.79
C ASN A 204 5.09 17.46 25.38
N LEU A 205 5.53 18.25 24.38
CA LEU A 205 5.12 18.11 22.99
C LEU A 205 6.02 17.13 22.25
N PRO A 206 5.50 16.05 21.66
CA PRO A 206 6.28 15.14 20.84
C PRO A 206 6.65 15.82 19.52
N VAL A 207 7.93 15.76 19.16
CA VAL A 207 8.44 16.30 17.89
C VAL A 207 9.22 15.21 17.17
N ILE A 208 8.96 15.04 15.87
CA ILE A 208 9.74 14.15 15.02
C ILE A 208 11.10 14.80 14.77
N THR A 209 12.16 14.07 15.11
CA THR A 209 13.56 14.54 14.98
C THR A 209 14.39 13.72 14.02
N GLY A 210 13.77 12.72 13.37
CA GLY A 210 14.40 11.91 12.35
C GLY A 210 13.45 10.91 11.72
N TYR A 211 13.75 10.55 10.47
CA TYR A 211 13.08 9.54 9.69
C TYR A 211 14.14 8.75 8.92
N ASP A 212 14.15 7.43 9.04
CA ASP A 212 15.13 6.58 8.40
C ASP A 212 14.42 5.44 7.66
N ALA A 213 14.44 5.51 6.34
CA ALA A 213 13.88 4.50 5.45
C ALA A 213 14.97 3.63 4.77
N SER A 214 16.19 3.63 5.30
CA SER A 214 17.29 2.85 4.71
C SER A 214 17.02 1.34 4.67
N ALA A 215 16.34 0.80 5.69
CA ALA A 215 15.98 -0.62 5.75
C ALA A 215 14.97 -1.01 4.66
N PRO A 216 13.78 -0.38 4.54
CA PRO A 216 12.86 -0.67 3.46
C PRO A 216 13.47 -0.38 2.08
N THR A 217 14.30 0.65 1.92
CA THR A 217 14.98 0.95 0.65
C THR A 217 15.87 -0.22 0.20
N ARG A 218 16.69 -0.77 1.11
CA ARG A 218 17.50 -1.94 0.78
C ARG A 218 16.67 -3.17 0.47
N GLN A 219 15.55 -3.38 1.17
CA GLN A 219 14.66 -4.52 0.94
C GLN A 219 13.95 -4.40 -0.40
N VAL A 220 13.42 -3.23 -0.77
CA VAL A 220 12.81 -3.02 -2.08
C VAL A 220 13.83 -3.22 -3.20
N GLY A 221 15.06 -2.71 -3.07
CA GLY A 221 16.11 -2.94 -4.07
C GLY A 221 16.46 -4.43 -4.26
N ARG A 222 16.51 -5.22 -3.17
CA ARG A 222 16.71 -6.67 -3.28
C ARG A 222 15.50 -7.37 -3.92
N LEU A 223 14.29 -6.98 -3.55
CA LEU A 223 13.06 -7.51 -4.14
C LEU A 223 12.98 -7.19 -5.64
N ALA A 224 13.34 -5.97 -6.04
CA ALA A 224 13.40 -5.58 -7.45
C ALA A 224 14.36 -6.47 -8.26
N ASN A 225 15.56 -6.77 -7.71
CA ASN A 225 16.50 -7.69 -8.33
C ASN A 225 15.92 -9.12 -8.42
N GLU A 226 15.20 -9.61 -7.42
CA GLU A 226 14.54 -10.92 -7.47
C GLU A 226 13.42 -10.91 -8.52
N ILE A 227 12.61 -9.85 -8.58
CA ILE A 227 11.57 -9.67 -9.58
C ILE A 227 12.14 -9.73 -11.00
N ASP A 228 13.28 -9.08 -11.24
CA ASP A 228 13.92 -9.05 -12.57
C ASP A 228 14.40 -10.44 -13.01
N GLN A 229 14.75 -11.33 -12.08
CA GLN A 229 15.21 -12.70 -12.36
C GLN A 229 14.05 -13.70 -12.58
N ILE A 230 12.82 -13.34 -12.20
CA ILE A 230 11.67 -14.25 -12.35
C ILE A 230 11.05 -14.03 -13.73
N GLY A 231 11.11 -15.06 -14.57
CA GLY A 231 10.35 -15.12 -15.80
C GLY A 231 8.92 -15.64 -15.59
N GLY A 232 8.02 -15.30 -16.54
CA GLY A 232 6.63 -15.79 -16.52
C GLY A 232 5.70 -15.05 -15.53
N PRO A 233 4.54 -15.66 -15.23
CA PRO A 233 3.50 -15.07 -14.39
C PRO A 233 4.00 -14.87 -12.95
N LEU A 234 3.94 -13.60 -12.49
CA LEU A 234 4.37 -13.22 -11.15
C LEU A 234 3.35 -12.28 -10.50
N ILE A 235 3.03 -12.55 -9.24
CA ILE A 235 2.29 -11.68 -8.33
C ILE A 235 3.18 -11.39 -7.13
N VAL A 236 3.33 -10.12 -6.76
CA VAL A 236 3.99 -9.71 -5.51
C VAL A 236 2.98 -8.93 -4.69
N MET A 237 2.67 -9.40 -3.50
CA MET A 237 1.65 -8.79 -2.66
C MET A 237 2.09 -8.69 -1.20
N GLY A 238 1.49 -7.80 -0.45
CA GLY A 238 1.78 -7.66 0.98
C GLY A 238 1.85 -6.23 1.46
N ASP A 239 2.38 -6.10 2.68
CA ASP A 239 2.72 -4.84 3.31
C ASP A 239 4.17 -4.44 2.95
N PHE A 240 4.29 -3.41 2.13
CA PHE A 240 5.58 -2.90 1.67
C PHE A 240 6.15 -1.81 2.59
N ASN A 241 5.36 -1.32 3.53
CA ASN A 241 5.74 -0.19 4.39
C ASN A 241 6.32 1.00 3.60
N THR A 242 5.81 1.21 2.40
CA THR A 242 6.31 2.19 1.41
C THR A 242 5.12 2.93 0.82
N GLY A 243 5.10 4.24 0.93
CA GLY A 243 4.07 5.10 0.34
C GLY A 243 4.24 5.26 -1.18
N ASP A 244 3.14 5.49 -1.89
CA ASP A 244 3.12 5.58 -3.36
C ASP A 244 3.71 6.88 -3.94
N ARG A 245 4.26 7.75 -3.10
CA ARG A 245 5.04 8.92 -3.51
C ARG A 245 6.54 8.75 -3.29
N GLU A 246 6.97 7.61 -2.81
CA GLU A 246 8.36 7.33 -2.49
C GLU A 246 9.10 6.74 -3.71
N PRO A 247 10.42 6.98 -3.86
CA PRO A 247 11.22 6.41 -4.95
C PRO A 247 11.13 4.87 -5.02
N ARG A 248 10.99 4.22 -3.87
CA ARG A 248 10.83 2.76 -3.75
C ARG A 248 9.58 2.25 -4.47
N TYR A 249 8.49 3.02 -4.39
CA TYR A 249 7.28 2.72 -5.17
C TYR A 249 7.53 2.85 -6.67
N ALA A 250 8.17 3.95 -7.09
CA ALA A 250 8.47 4.18 -8.51
C ALA A 250 9.37 3.08 -9.08
N ASP A 251 10.30 2.55 -8.30
CA ASP A 251 11.18 1.45 -8.68
C ASP A 251 10.39 0.15 -8.97
N LEU A 252 9.39 -0.17 -8.16
CA LEU A 252 8.48 -1.30 -8.41
C LEU A 252 7.52 -1.03 -9.57
N ALA A 253 6.96 0.16 -9.67
CA ALA A 253 6.04 0.56 -10.73
C ALA A 253 6.69 0.56 -12.14
N ALA A 254 8.02 0.74 -12.21
CA ALA A 254 8.75 0.60 -13.46
C ALA A 254 8.87 -0.85 -13.96
N ARG A 255 8.61 -1.84 -13.10
CA ARG A 255 8.77 -3.28 -13.36
C ARG A 255 7.48 -4.06 -13.41
N MET A 256 6.45 -3.57 -12.71
CA MET A 256 5.22 -4.31 -12.47
C MET A 256 3.99 -3.40 -12.57
N HIS A 257 2.85 -4.02 -12.78
CA HIS A 257 1.54 -3.38 -12.78
C HIS A 257 1.01 -3.27 -11.35
N ASP A 258 0.68 -2.06 -10.89
CA ASP A 258 0.00 -1.81 -9.62
C ASP A 258 -1.51 -2.04 -9.81
N ALA A 259 -2.05 -3.09 -9.19
CA ALA A 259 -3.43 -3.48 -9.40
C ALA A 259 -4.43 -2.37 -9.03
N PHE A 260 -4.21 -1.66 -7.93
CA PHE A 260 -5.11 -0.57 -7.54
C PHE A 260 -4.95 0.65 -8.45
N ARG A 261 -3.72 1.05 -8.76
CA ARG A 261 -3.45 2.28 -9.52
C ARG A 261 -3.92 2.18 -10.97
N GLU A 262 -3.86 0.99 -11.57
CA GLU A 262 -4.24 0.75 -12.95
C GLU A 262 -5.74 0.49 -13.15
N THR A 263 -6.50 0.25 -12.07
CA THR A 263 -7.92 -0.14 -12.20
C THR A 263 -8.88 0.68 -11.36
N ASN A 264 -8.38 1.52 -10.45
CA ASN A 264 -9.23 2.30 -9.55
C ASN A 264 -8.75 3.75 -9.44
N TRP A 265 -9.58 4.60 -8.93
CA TRP A 265 -9.33 6.02 -8.69
C TRP A 265 -9.21 6.34 -7.19
N GLY A 266 -8.75 7.55 -6.87
CA GLY A 266 -8.54 7.97 -5.49
C GLY A 266 -7.21 7.51 -4.93
N PHE A 267 -7.07 7.55 -3.61
CA PHE A 267 -5.80 7.31 -2.93
C PHE A 267 -5.55 5.83 -2.62
N GLY A 268 -6.60 5.06 -2.36
CA GLY A 268 -6.48 3.65 -1.99
C GLY A 268 -5.74 3.43 -0.69
N PHE A 269 -5.90 4.31 0.28
CA PHE A 269 -5.22 4.25 1.57
C PHE A 269 -5.55 2.97 2.32
N THR A 270 -4.53 2.36 2.93
CA THR A 270 -4.65 1.11 3.66
C THR A 270 -4.25 1.22 5.13
N PHE A 271 -3.50 2.26 5.52
CA PHE A 271 -2.95 2.42 6.87
C PHE A 271 -2.92 3.90 7.31
N PRO A 272 -3.04 4.21 8.61
CA PRO A 272 -3.51 3.35 9.69
C PRO A 272 -5.05 3.30 9.71
N ASP A 273 -5.63 2.13 9.96
CA ASP A 273 -7.07 1.99 10.16
C ASP A 273 -7.38 1.84 11.66
N HIS A 274 -8.17 2.77 12.21
CA HIS A 274 -8.56 2.81 13.63
C HIS A 274 -7.39 2.66 14.64
N LYS A 275 -6.16 2.89 14.21
CA LYS A 275 -4.96 2.78 15.04
C LYS A 275 -4.86 3.89 16.05
N ARG A 276 -4.59 3.53 17.29
CA ARG A 276 -4.32 4.47 18.37
C ARG A 276 -2.82 4.73 18.52
N LEU A 277 -2.42 6.00 18.41
CA LEU A 277 -1.05 6.45 18.71
C LEU A 277 -1.08 7.45 19.86
N GLY A 278 -0.79 6.99 21.08
CA GLY A 278 -0.96 7.78 22.28
C GLY A 278 -2.40 8.20 22.51
N PRO A 279 -2.71 9.50 22.65
CA PRO A 279 -4.09 10.00 22.82
C PRO A 279 -4.87 10.11 21.51
N ILE A 280 -4.22 9.94 20.35
CA ILE A 280 -4.80 10.15 19.03
C ILE A 280 -5.24 8.80 18.45
N THR A 281 -6.50 8.71 18.03
CA THR A 281 -6.99 7.60 17.20
C THR A 281 -7.14 8.11 15.77
N PHE A 282 -6.57 7.39 14.82
CA PHE A 282 -6.72 7.68 13.39
C PHE A 282 -7.97 6.95 12.89
N PRO A 283 -9.08 7.65 12.64
CA PRO A 283 -10.36 7.02 12.29
C PRO A 283 -10.41 6.56 10.83
N ILE A 284 -9.47 7.01 10.01
CA ILE A 284 -9.40 6.71 8.57
C ILE A 284 -7.93 6.49 8.17
N PRO A 285 -7.66 5.66 7.18
CA PRO A 285 -6.32 5.46 6.67
C PRO A 285 -5.78 6.71 5.94
N LEU A 286 -4.47 6.93 6.01
CA LEU A 286 -3.79 8.14 5.53
C LEU A 286 -2.74 7.87 4.46
N VAL A 287 -2.26 6.63 4.36
CA VAL A 287 -1.24 6.21 3.38
C VAL A 287 -1.59 4.85 2.81
N ARG A 288 -1.16 4.60 1.58
CA ARG A 288 -1.24 3.29 0.96
C ARG A 288 0.13 2.64 1.05
N ILE A 289 0.22 1.53 1.76
CA ILE A 289 1.44 0.75 1.96
C ILE A 289 1.27 -0.72 1.67
N ASP A 290 0.04 -1.17 1.43
CA ASP A 290 -0.29 -2.53 0.98
C ASP A 290 -0.55 -2.53 -0.52
N TYR A 291 0.03 -3.50 -1.22
CA TYR A 291 -0.01 -3.56 -2.68
C TYR A 291 -0.23 -4.99 -3.18
N ILE A 292 -0.81 -5.07 -4.39
CA ILE A 292 -0.80 -6.25 -5.25
C ILE A 292 -0.21 -5.81 -6.59
N TRP A 293 0.98 -6.33 -6.88
CA TRP A 293 1.72 -6.09 -8.11
C TRP A 293 1.68 -7.32 -9.00
N SER A 294 1.69 -7.15 -10.32
CA SER A 294 1.70 -8.26 -11.26
C SER A 294 2.57 -8.00 -12.49
N LYS A 295 3.09 -9.08 -13.11
CA LYS A 295 3.79 -9.05 -14.40
C LYS A 295 3.74 -10.41 -15.09
N GLY A 296 4.35 -10.51 -16.27
CA GLY A 296 4.56 -11.79 -16.96
C GLY A 296 3.29 -12.46 -17.45
N GLY A 297 2.36 -11.68 -18.02
CA GLY A 297 1.06 -12.19 -18.49
C GLY A 297 -0.04 -12.17 -17.43
N VAL A 298 0.25 -11.61 -16.24
CA VAL A 298 -0.77 -11.32 -15.23
C VAL A 298 -1.13 -9.83 -15.29
N ARG A 299 -2.39 -9.51 -15.53
CA ARG A 299 -2.87 -8.13 -15.74
C ARG A 299 -3.98 -7.76 -14.76
N PRO A 300 -3.93 -6.60 -14.13
CA PRO A 300 -5.02 -6.10 -13.30
C PRO A 300 -6.28 -5.82 -14.13
N ALA A 301 -7.45 -6.21 -13.61
CA ALA A 301 -8.76 -5.93 -14.21
C ALA A 301 -9.63 -5.07 -13.28
N ALA A 302 -9.55 -5.29 -11.97
CA ALA A 302 -10.19 -4.48 -10.95
C ALA A 302 -9.42 -4.59 -9.64
N ALA A 303 -9.53 -3.56 -8.78
CA ALA A 303 -9.04 -3.66 -7.41
C ALA A 303 -9.84 -2.73 -6.50
N HIS A 304 -9.94 -3.08 -5.21
CA HIS A 304 -10.53 -2.23 -4.20
C HIS A 304 -9.84 -2.43 -2.85
N VAL A 305 -9.90 -1.40 -2.03
CA VAL A 305 -9.50 -1.43 -0.63
C VAL A 305 -10.74 -1.49 0.23
N GLU A 306 -10.75 -2.32 1.24
CA GLU A 306 -11.86 -2.42 2.18
C GLU A 306 -11.34 -2.34 3.62
N CYS A 307 -11.92 -1.39 4.37
CA CYS A 307 -11.61 -1.14 5.76
C CYS A 307 -12.77 -1.65 6.62
N ASN A 308 -12.70 -2.89 7.02
CA ASN A 308 -13.70 -3.52 7.89
C ASN A 308 -13.19 -3.46 9.32
N ASN A 309 -14.08 -3.23 10.28
CA ASN A 309 -13.74 -3.22 11.70
C ASN A 309 -13.33 -4.64 12.21
N THR A 310 -12.27 -5.19 11.61
CA THR A 310 -11.70 -6.51 11.94
C THR A 310 -10.80 -6.48 13.16
N GLY A 311 -10.49 -5.29 13.68
CA GLY A 311 -9.49 -5.08 14.72
C GLY A 311 -8.05 -4.97 14.18
N ALA A 312 -7.86 -5.10 12.88
CA ALA A 312 -6.58 -4.80 12.23
C ALA A 312 -6.35 -3.28 12.18
N ASP A 313 -5.11 -2.87 12.06
CA ASP A 313 -4.73 -1.48 11.81
C ASP A 313 -4.39 -1.21 10.33
N HIS A 314 -4.65 -2.20 9.48
CA HIS A 314 -4.63 -2.09 8.02
C HIS A 314 -5.99 -2.47 7.44
N CYS A 315 -6.37 -1.77 6.38
CA CYS A 315 -7.40 -2.22 5.44
C CYS A 315 -6.78 -3.27 4.52
N PHE A 316 -7.56 -4.23 4.06
CA PHE A 316 -7.08 -5.18 3.08
C PHE A 316 -7.30 -4.70 1.63
N LEU A 317 -6.45 -5.19 0.74
CA LEU A 317 -6.55 -4.93 -0.69
C LEU A 317 -6.94 -6.21 -1.42
N VAL A 318 -7.93 -6.11 -2.30
CA VAL A 318 -8.37 -7.19 -3.19
C VAL A 318 -8.20 -6.76 -4.63
N ALA A 319 -7.68 -7.65 -5.47
CA ALA A 319 -7.54 -7.42 -6.90
C ALA A 319 -8.14 -8.58 -7.71
N GLU A 320 -8.81 -8.23 -8.79
CA GLU A 320 -9.14 -9.15 -9.87
C GLU A 320 -8.06 -9.03 -10.94
N LEU A 321 -7.38 -10.12 -11.19
CA LEU A 321 -6.33 -10.24 -12.18
C LEU A 321 -6.82 -11.11 -13.35
N LYS A 322 -6.18 -10.98 -14.50
CA LYS A 322 -6.37 -11.84 -15.67
C LYS A 322 -5.07 -12.55 -16.00
N LEU A 323 -5.12 -13.86 -16.09
CA LEU A 323 -4.01 -14.68 -16.58
C LEU A 323 -4.14 -14.77 -18.09
N VAL A 324 -3.26 -14.10 -18.81
CA VAL A 324 -3.23 -14.07 -20.26
C VAL A 324 -2.37 -15.23 -20.74
N ASP A 325 -2.90 -16.06 -21.63
CA ASP A 325 -2.12 -17.13 -22.25
C ASP A 325 -1.02 -16.54 -23.13
N GLN A 326 0.24 -16.79 -22.77
CA GLN A 326 1.40 -16.31 -23.54
C GLN A 326 1.51 -16.93 -24.95
N GLN A 327 0.78 -18.00 -25.24
CA GLN A 327 0.77 -18.63 -26.56
C GLN A 327 -0.06 -17.89 -27.61
N ALA A 328 -0.93 -16.95 -27.22
CA ALA A 328 -1.78 -16.20 -28.15
C ALA A 328 -1.12 -14.94 -28.72
N SER A 329 0.08 -14.57 -28.27
CA SER A 329 0.78 -13.34 -28.72
C SER A 329 1.91 -13.59 -29.71
N SER A 330 2.09 -14.81 -30.19
CA SER A 330 3.13 -15.19 -31.19
C SER A 330 2.56 -15.66 -32.54
N SER A 331 1.29 -15.32 -32.80
CA SER A 331 0.63 -15.57 -34.10
C SER A 331 0.33 -14.27 -34.85
#